data_30d3fe77178e2de039251df448ed9772
#
_entry.id   30d3fe77178e2de039251df448ed9772
#
_cell.length_a   1.000
_cell.length_b   1.000
_cell.length_c   1.000
_cell.angle_alpha   90.00
_cell.angle_beta   90.00
_cell.angle_gamma   90.00
#
_symmetry.space_group_name_H-M   'P 1'
#
loop_
_entity.id
_entity.type
_entity.pdbx_description
1 polymer ?
#
loop_
_entity_poly.entity_id
_entity_poly.type
_entity_poly.pdbx_seq_one_letter_code
_entity_poly.pdbx_strand_id
1 'polypeptide(L)'
;EEIDKEKRGTQITLFLKDPEEGDQDFTEEYTIRHIVKKHSDFVTYPIIMNVETSEPIPENEIIRGKDGKPIGETYRKVKKDETLNSMKAIWAKSKDDVTEDEHKEFYKHISHNWDDPCEIIHKKFEGVTEYDVLMYLPSKAPFDMFRAERKHGMQLYCKRVFIMDDCKELLPEYLGFVQGVVDAPDLNLNVSREILQEDRLVRNIRKNLVKQIFSVLEGMEDEKYIQFYEEFGQALKAGIPTDYDNKERLASLLRYKTTKSGDKYVTLDQYIENMKEDQKEIYDITGENLASLLNSPLLEALKAKDYEVLLMVDPIDEWVTQSLPEYKEKKLKSAEKGDLDLEKVDDEKKNEYSALLSFLKGKLESKVKDVVVSKRLKNSISCLAGDEWAMSAYMQKILKASGQKAPDQKRALEVNVNHPVMEKIKSVFESDTTNPVLTDYCDLLYDIAVISEGGKLDNPSRFSALVGDLMAKSI
;
A
#
# COMPACT_ATOMS: atom_id res chain seq x y z
N GLU A 1 13.05 -55.26 -5.70
CA GLU A 1 13.22 -56.49 -6.50
C GLU A 1 13.89 -56.16 -7.81
N GLU A 2 14.87 -56.96 -8.22
CA GLU A 2 15.38 -56.94 -9.60
C GLU A 2 14.39 -57.67 -10.51
N ILE A 3 13.97 -56.99 -11.56
CA ILE A 3 13.05 -57.60 -12.55
C ILE A 3 13.70 -57.55 -13.93
N ASP A 4 13.43 -58.62 -14.73
CA ASP A 4 13.82 -58.64 -16.13
C ASP A 4 13.01 -57.60 -16.92
N LYS A 5 13.72 -56.61 -17.46
CA LYS A 5 13.15 -55.51 -18.23
C LYS A 5 13.78 -55.40 -19.60
N GLU A 6 12.96 -55.30 -20.63
CA GLU A 6 13.46 -55.06 -22.00
C GLU A 6 14.16 -53.73 -22.16
N LYS A 7 13.80 -52.71 -21.35
CA LYS A 7 14.39 -51.37 -21.40
C LYS A 7 14.97 -51.01 -20.06
N ARG A 8 16.12 -50.33 -20.04
CA ARG A 8 16.75 -49.77 -18.87
C ARG A 8 15.80 -48.77 -18.16
N GLY A 9 15.73 -48.84 -16.84
CA GLY A 9 14.94 -47.91 -16.04
C GLY A 9 14.43 -48.49 -14.72
N THR A 10 13.70 -47.71 -13.96
CA THR A 10 13.07 -48.09 -12.69
C THR A 10 11.54 -48.15 -12.87
N GLN A 11 10.90 -49.15 -12.25
CA GLN A 11 9.45 -49.24 -12.19
C GLN A 11 9.03 -49.06 -10.72
N ILE A 12 8.08 -48.15 -10.48
CA ILE A 12 7.50 -47.92 -9.18
C ILE A 12 6.00 -48.20 -9.26
N THR A 13 5.50 -49.05 -8.39
CA THR A 13 4.06 -49.36 -8.28
C THR A 13 3.56 -48.85 -6.94
N LEU A 14 2.53 -48.01 -6.96
CA LEU A 14 1.87 -47.48 -5.79
C LEU A 14 0.48 -48.12 -5.65
N PHE A 15 0.21 -48.69 -4.47
CA PHE A 15 -1.13 -49.13 -4.10
C PHE A 15 -1.83 -48.02 -3.35
N LEU A 16 -2.81 -47.40 -4.00
CA LEU A 16 -3.59 -46.31 -3.43
C LEU A 16 -4.66 -46.91 -2.49
N LYS A 17 -5.04 -46.11 -1.48
CA LYS A 17 -6.23 -46.40 -0.68
C LYS A 17 -7.47 -46.09 -1.50
N ASP A 18 -8.58 -46.74 -1.18
CA ASP A 18 -9.87 -46.37 -1.75
C ASP A 18 -10.20 -44.91 -1.37
N PRO A 19 -10.60 -44.05 -2.29
CA PRO A 19 -10.94 -42.67 -2.00
C PRO A 19 -12.20 -42.63 -1.11
N GLU A 20 -12.15 -41.82 -0.04
CA GLU A 20 -13.33 -41.49 0.75
C GLU A 20 -14.19 -40.45 0.02
N GLU A 21 -15.44 -40.26 0.43
CA GLU A 21 -16.35 -39.28 -0.20
C GLU A 21 -15.78 -37.85 -0.10
N GLY A 22 -15.39 -37.29 -1.25
CA GLY A 22 -14.75 -35.96 -1.34
C GLY A 22 -13.24 -35.98 -1.57
N ASP A 23 -12.61 -37.16 -1.53
CA ASP A 23 -11.19 -37.30 -1.85
C ASP A 23 -10.94 -37.24 -3.36
N GLN A 24 -9.74 -36.78 -3.73
CA GLN A 24 -9.27 -36.70 -5.09
C GLN A 24 -8.82 -38.06 -5.57
N ASP A 25 -9.37 -38.56 -6.68
CA ASP A 25 -8.93 -39.83 -7.31
C ASP A 25 -7.65 -39.60 -8.15
N PHE A 26 -6.52 -40.14 -7.65
CA PHE A 26 -5.21 -40.04 -8.32
C PHE A 26 -5.04 -41.04 -9.48
N THR A 27 -6.04 -41.82 -9.82
CA THR A 27 -6.03 -42.68 -11.01
C THR A 27 -6.65 -41.98 -12.22
N GLU A 28 -7.35 -40.88 -12.02
CA GLU A 28 -7.98 -40.14 -13.12
C GLU A 28 -6.97 -39.30 -13.91
N GLU A 29 -7.14 -39.32 -15.21
CA GLU A 29 -6.31 -38.56 -16.17
C GLU A 29 -6.28 -37.08 -15.84
N TYR A 30 -7.44 -36.45 -15.57
CA TYR A 30 -7.55 -35.03 -15.24
C TYR A 30 -6.74 -34.67 -13.98
N THR A 31 -6.83 -35.50 -12.95
CA THR A 31 -6.10 -35.32 -11.69
C THR A 31 -4.59 -35.36 -11.92
N ILE A 32 -4.11 -36.35 -12.67
CA ILE A 32 -2.68 -36.48 -12.98
C ILE A 32 -2.19 -35.29 -13.82
N ARG A 33 -2.94 -34.87 -14.84
CA ARG A 33 -2.62 -33.67 -15.62
C ARG A 33 -2.48 -32.44 -14.78
N HIS A 34 -3.42 -32.22 -13.87
CA HIS A 34 -3.40 -31.07 -12.95
C HIS A 34 -2.17 -31.10 -12.04
N ILE A 35 -1.85 -32.27 -11.47
CA ILE A 35 -0.67 -32.42 -10.59
C ILE A 35 0.63 -32.16 -11.37
N VAL A 36 0.77 -32.76 -12.57
CA VAL A 36 1.96 -32.56 -13.41
C VAL A 36 2.11 -31.09 -13.78
N LYS A 37 1.03 -30.44 -14.23
CA LYS A 37 1.04 -29.01 -14.55
C LYS A 37 1.41 -28.13 -13.35
N LYS A 38 0.88 -28.43 -12.19
CA LYS A 38 1.14 -27.65 -10.98
C LYS A 38 2.55 -27.84 -10.42
N HIS A 39 3.04 -29.08 -10.35
CA HIS A 39 4.25 -29.39 -9.59
C HIS A 39 5.48 -29.72 -10.44
N SER A 40 5.30 -30.08 -11.70
CA SER A 40 6.36 -30.64 -12.53
C SER A 40 6.35 -30.14 -13.98
N ASP A 41 5.63 -29.05 -14.27
CA ASP A 41 5.48 -28.53 -15.64
C ASP A 41 6.83 -28.17 -16.27
N PHE A 42 7.77 -27.72 -15.47
CA PHE A 42 9.08 -27.22 -15.91
C PHE A 42 10.23 -28.22 -15.74
N VAL A 43 9.95 -29.43 -15.28
CA VAL A 43 10.96 -30.49 -15.18
C VAL A 43 11.55 -30.75 -16.57
N THR A 44 12.88 -30.90 -16.65
CA THR A 44 13.64 -31.00 -17.91
C THR A 44 13.29 -32.24 -18.76
N TYR A 45 12.77 -33.28 -18.11
CA TYR A 45 12.43 -34.54 -18.76
C TYR A 45 10.94 -34.61 -19.10
N PRO A 46 10.56 -35.20 -20.27
CA PRO A 46 9.17 -35.34 -20.63
C PRO A 46 8.46 -36.31 -19.67
N ILE A 47 7.34 -35.85 -19.12
CA ILE A 47 6.43 -36.71 -18.34
C ILE A 47 5.35 -37.16 -19.30
N ILE A 48 5.41 -38.45 -19.66
CA ILE A 48 4.56 -39.04 -20.68
C ILE A 48 3.46 -39.87 -20.02
N MET A 49 2.24 -39.69 -20.48
CA MET A 49 1.08 -40.46 -20.03
C MET A 49 0.37 -41.05 -21.25
N ASN A 50 -0.06 -42.29 -21.11
CA ASN A 50 -0.90 -42.94 -22.12
C ASN A 50 -2.35 -42.52 -21.88
N VAL A 51 -2.91 -41.74 -22.78
CA VAL A 51 -4.25 -41.17 -22.70
C VAL A 51 -5.18 -41.72 -23.76
N GLU A 52 -6.47 -41.82 -23.43
CA GLU A 52 -7.51 -42.19 -24.41
C GLU A 52 -8.04 -40.91 -25.09
N THR A 53 -7.75 -40.77 -26.38
CA THR A 53 -8.23 -39.65 -27.19
C THR A 53 -9.27 -40.15 -28.19
N SER A 54 -10.33 -39.37 -28.39
CA SER A 54 -11.31 -39.66 -29.44
C SER A 54 -10.86 -39.06 -30.77
N GLU A 55 -10.43 -39.89 -31.70
CA GLU A 55 -10.08 -39.45 -33.04
C GLU A 55 -11.24 -39.69 -34.02
N PRO A 56 -11.49 -38.76 -34.96
CA PRO A 56 -12.51 -38.98 -35.99
C PRO A 56 -12.15 -40.19 -36.85
N ILE A 57 -13.12 -41.04 -37.10
CA ILE A 57 -12.96 -42.18 -38.03
C ILE A 57 -12.79 -41.60 -39.44
N PRO A 58 -11.77 -42.01 -40.19
CA PRO A 58 -11.58 -41.56 -41.57
C PRO A 58 -12.86 -41.73 -42.41
N GLU A 59 -13.15 -40.77 -43.29
CA GLU A 59 -14.41 -40.76 -44.05
C GLU A 59 -14.63 -42.03 -44.88
N ASN A 60 -13.57 -42.69 -45.34
CA ASN A 60 -13.60 -43.95 -46.06
C ASN A 60 -13.97 -45.16 -45.19
N GLU A 61 -13.94 -45.05 -43.88
CA GLU A 61 -14.31 -46.09 -42.93
C GLU A 61 -15.70 -45.83 -42.32
N ILE A 62 -16.31 -44.64 -42.54
CA ILE A 62 -17.63 -44.30 -42.02
C ILE A 62 -18.71 -45.00 -42.89
N ILE A 63 -19.47 -45.90 -42.29
CA ILE A 63 -20.62 -46.54 -42.92
C ILE A 63 -21.75 -45.50 -43.00
N ARG A 64 -22.22 -45.23 -44.23
CA ARG A 64 -23.33 -44.27 -44.46
C ARG A 64 -24.61 -44.99 -44.83
N GLY A 65 -25.73 -44.52 -44.30
CA GLY A 65 -27.05 -44.99 -44.60
C GLY A 65 -27.52 -44.55 -46.01
N LYS A 66 -28.67 -45.09 -46.45
CA LYS A 66 -29.31 -44.66 -47.71
C LYS A 66 -29.67 -43.18 -47.78
N ASP A 67 -29.72 -42.53 -46.63
CA ASP A 67 -29.98 -41.08 -46.44
C ASP A 67 -28.67 -40.26 -46.38
N GLY A 68 -27.50 -40.89 -46.58
CA GLY A 68 -26.17 -40.22 -46.51
C GLY A 68 -25.65 -39.93 -45.12
N LYS A 69 -26.43 -40.22 -44.07
CA LYS A 69 -25.99 -39.99 -42.68
C LYS A 69 -25.10 -41.14 -42.18
N PRO A 70 -24.13 -40.84 -41.32
CA PRO A 70 -23.29 -41.89 -40.73
C PRO A 70 -24.14 -42.84 -39.88
N ILE A 71 -23.92 -44.14 -40.03
CA ILE A 71 -24.49 -45.21 -39.18
C ILE A 71 -23.39 -45.65 -38.21
N GLY A 72 -23.58 -45.41 -36.91
CA GLY A 72 -22.62 -45.77 -35.86
C GLY A 72 -21.77 -44.62 -35.37
N GLU A 73 -20.69 -44.96 -34.65
CA GLU A 73 -19.77 -43.98 -34.08
C GLU A 73 -18.92 -43.35 -35.20
N THR A 74 -18.80 -42.04 -35.17
CA THR A 74 -17.94 -41.27 -36.09
C THR A 74 -16.58 -40.97 -35.46
N TYR A 75 -16.34 -41.38 -34.22
CA TYR A 75 -15.10 -41.26 -33.47
C TYR A 75 -14.71 -42.65 -32.92
N ARG A 76 -13.41 -42.91 -32.90
CA ARG A 76 -12.85 -44.10 -32.24
C ARG A 76 -11.95 -43.68 -31.08
N LYS A 77 -11.94 -44.44 -30.00
CA LYS A 77 -11.01 -44.27 -28.90
C LYS A 77 -9.64 -44.83 -29.28
N VAL A 78 -8.62 -43.98 -29.26
CA VAL A 78 -7.23 -44.37 -29.56
C VAL A 78 -6.38 -44.07 -28.34
N LYS A 79 -5.53 -45.00 -27.95
CA LYS A 79 -4.53 -44.78 -26.91
C LYS A 79 -3.30 -44.13 -27.52
N LYS A 80 -2.91 -42.98 -26.99
CA LYS A 80 -1.76 -42.19 -27.45
C LYS A 80 -0.90 -41.73 -26.28
N ASP A 81 0.41 -41.81 -26.47
CA ASP A 81 1.35 -41.22 -25.52
C ASP A 81 1.39 -39.72 -25.69
N GLU A 82 1.11 -38.99 -24.61
CA GLU A 82 1.11 -37.54 -24.59
C GLU A 82 2.10 -37.03 -23.53
N THR A 83 2.88 -36.03 -23.91
CA THR A 83 3.76 -35.32 -22.95
C THR A 83 2.95 -34.27 -22.21
N LEU A 84 2.84 -34.41 -20.88
CA LEU A 84 2.00 -33.56 -20.02
C LEU A 84 2.64 -32.28 -19.63
N ASN A 85 3.97 -32.22 -19.47
CA ASN A 85 4.71 -31.05 -19.02
C ASN A 85 5.27 -30.23 -20.19
N SER A 86 5.41 -28.90 -19.97
CA SER A 86 5.91 -27.98 -20.99
C SER A 86 7.43 -28.03 -21.16
N MET A 87 8.16 -28.34 -20.09
CA MET A 87 9.64 -28.30 -19.99
C MET A 87 10.25 -26.90 -20.25
N LYS A 88 9.43 -25.85 -20.37
CA LYS A 88 9.85 -24.49 -20.74
C LYS A 88 10.05 -23.59 -19.52
N ALA A 89 11.09 -23.86 -18.72
CA ALA A 89 11.50 -22.97 -17.63
C ALA A 89 12.20 -21.73 -18.22
N ILE A 90 11.45 -20.69 -18.55
CA ILE A 90 12.00 -19.48 -19.19
C ILE A 90 13.02 -18.76 -18.31
N TRP A 91 12.90 -18.84 -16.97
CA TRP A 91 13.85 -18.26 -16.01
C TRP A 91 15.23 -18.90 -16.04
N ALA A 92 15.33 -20.13 -16.55
CA ALA A 92 16.59 -20.86 -16.68
C ALA A 92 17.31 -20.60 -18.01
N LYS A 93 16.68 -19.86 -18.94
CA LYS A 93 17.29 -19.41 -20.19
C LYS A 93 18.11 -18.13 -19.93
N SER A 94 19.02 -17.79 -20.87
CA SER A 94 19.60 -16.45 -20.89
C SER A 94 18.51 -15.41 -21.15
N LYS A 95 18.65 -14.21 -20.59
CA LYS A 95 17.72 -13.11 -20.81
C LYS A 95 17.52 -12.82 -22.31
N ASP A 96 18.59 -12.91 -23.08
CA ASP A 96 18.60 -12.60 -24.52
C ASP A 96 17.94 -13.71 -25.37
N ASP A 97 17.74 -14.90 -24.80
CA ASP A 97 17.10 -16.03 -25.45
C ASP A 97 15.57 -16.12 -25.18
N VAL A 98 15.02 -15.17 -24.43
CA VAL A 98 13.60 -15.09 -24.11
C VAL A 98 13.00 -13.86 -24.75
N THR A 99 11.98 -14.06 -25.56
CA THR A 99 11.27 -12.95 -26.21
C THR A 99 10.35 -12.22 -25.26
N GLU A 100 9.99 -10.98 -25.59
CA GLU A 100 9.04 -10.18 -24.82
C GLU A 100 7.67 -10.85 -24.72
N ASP A 101 7.23 -11.50 -25.80
CA ASP A 101 5.96 -12.23 -25.82
C ASP A 101 5.99 -13.46 -24.89
N GLU A 102 7.10 -14.21 -24.84
CA GLU A 102 7.28 -15.31 -23.89
C GLU A 102 7.22 -14.81 -22.43
N HIS A 103 7.80 -13.63 -22.14
CA HIS A 103 7.68 -13.02 -20.83
C HIS A 103 6.25 -12.61 -20.48
N LYS A 104 5.51 -12.00 -21.41
CA LYS A 104 4.12 -11.59 -21.20
C LYS A 104 3.19 -12.80 -20.99
N GLU A 105 3.35 -13.84 -21.80
CA GLU A 105 2.59 -15.08 -21.64
C GLU A 105 2.87 -15.75 -20.29
N PHE A 106 4.14 -15.83 -19.92
CA PHE A 106 4.53 -16.41 -18.63
C PHE A 106 4.01 -15.60 -17.45
N TYR A 107 4.12 -14.27 -17.51
CA TYR A 107 3.58 -13.38 -16.49
C TYR A 107 2.07 -13.60 -16.29
N LYS A 108 1.28 -13.63 -17.38
CA LYS A 108 -0.16 -13.90 -17.34
C LYS A 108 -0.48 -15.28 -16.77
N HIS A 109 0.38 -16.25 -17.07
CA HIS A 109 0.23 -17.61 -16.55
C HIS A 109 0.41 -17.71 -15.03
N ILE A 110 1.44 -17.04 -14.47
CA ILE A 110 1.74 -17.14 -13.03
C ILE A 110 0.93 -16.15 -12.17
N SER A 111 0.59 -14.98 -12.72
CA SER A 111 -0.11 -13.92 -11.99
C SER A 111 -1.63 -14.00 -12.11
N HIS A 112 -2.13 -14.72 -13.13
CA HIS A 112 -3.54 -14.70 -13.54
C HIS A 112 -4.08 -13.31 -13.90
N ASN A 113 -3.19 -12.36 -14.18
CA ASN A 113 -3.53 -11.02 -14.66
C ASN A 113 -3.70 -11.02 -16.17
N TRP A 114 -4.51 -10.08 -16.67
CA TRP A 114 -4.72 -9.89 -18.12
C TRP A 114 -3.79 -8.84 -18.72
N ASP A 115 -3.33 -7.91 -17.86
CA ASP A 115 -2.44 -6.82 -18.27
C ASP A 115 -0.99 -7.31 -18.43
N ASP A 116 -0.20 -6.58 -19.20
CA ASP A 116 1.23 -6.84 -19.34
C ASP A 116 1.99 -6.29 -18.11
N PRO A 117 3.15 -6.85 -17.76
CA PRO A 117 3.97 -6.35 -16.66
C PRO A 117 4.56 -4.98 -17.01
N CYS A 118 4.73 -4.12 -15.98
CA CYS A 118 5.39 -2.83 -16.11
C CYS A 118 6.90 -2.99 -16.33
N GLU A 119 7.54 -3.89 -15.57
CA GLU A 119 8.98 -4.17 -15.65
C GLU A 119 9.27 -5.66 -15.49
N ILE A 120 10.40 -6.10 -16.07
CA ILE A 120 10.87 -7.47 -16.06
C ILE A 120 12.28 -7.52 -15.47
N ILE A 121 12.48 -8.32 -14.43
CA ILE A 121 13.78 -8.57 -13.81
C ILE A 121 14.14 -10.02 -14.04
N HIS A 122 14.97 -10.29 -15.05
CA HIS A 122 15.46 -11.62 -15.38
C HIS A 122 16.95 -11.68 -15.09
N LYS A 123 17.36 -12.43 -14.08
CA LYS A 123 18.75 -12.50 -13.62
C LYS A 123 19.12 -13.89 -13.15
N LYS A 124 20.38 -14.23 -13.40
CA LYS A 124 21.06 -15.37 -12.83
C LYS A 124 22.10 -14.88 -11.82
N PHE A 125 22.07 -15.42 -10.63
CA PHE A 125 23.05 -15.15 -9.58
C PHE A 125 24.03 -16.32 -9.50
N GLU A 126 25.30 -16.01 -9.63
CA GLU A 126 26.40 -16.96 -9.56
C GLU A 126 27.32 -16.59 -8.39
N GLY A 127 27.85 -17.58 -7.68
CA GLY A 127 28.76 -17.36 -6.55
C GLY A 127 28.65 -18.45 -5.49
N VAL A 128 28.70 -18.06 -4.21
CA VAL A 128 28.54 -18.99 -3.09
C VAL A 128 27.15 -19.66 -3.07
N THR A 129 26.19 -18.97 -3.64
CA THR A 129 24.81 -19.43 -3.80
C THR A 129 24.38 -19.14 -5.22
N GLU A 130 24.01 -20.19 -5.95
CA GLU A 130 23.53 -20.07 -7.32
C GLU A 130 22.02 -20.17 -7.35
N TYR A 131 21.36 -19.26 -8.07
CA TYR A 131 19.93 -19.30 -8.28
C TYR A 131 19.50 -18.44 -9.47
N ASP A 132 18.42 -18.84 -10.11
CA ASP A 132 17.81 -18.13 -11.21
C ASP A 132 16.59 -17.32 -10.67
N VAL A 133 16.40 -16.12 -11.18
CA VAL A 133 15.32 -15.23 -10.78
C VAL A 133 14.63 -14.62 -11.98
N LEU A 134 13.32 -14.71 -11.99
CA LEU A 134 12.47 -14.00 -12.93
C LEU A 134 11.34 -13.32 -12.15
N MET A 135 11.37 -12.00 -12.09
CA MET A 135 10.36 -11.19 -11.39
C MET A 135 9.72 -10.20 -12.35
N TYR A 136 8.46 -9.91 -12.08
CA TYR A 136 7.65 -8.96 -12.81
C TYR A 136 7.05 -7.93 -11.85
N LEU A 137 7.19 -6.67 -12.20
CA LEU A 137 6.45 -5.59 -11.56
C LEU A 137 5.12 -5.43 -12.33
N PRO A 138 3.97 -5.61 -11.71
CA PRO A 138 2.69 -5.42 -12.38
C PRO A 138 2.48 -3.97 -12.83
N SER A 139 1.69 -3.75 -13.87
CA SER A 139 1.28 -2.42 -14.30
C SER A 139 0.09 -1.87 -13.51
N LYS A 140 -0.73 -2.77 -12.92
CA LYS A 140 -1.91 -2.41 -12.13
C LYS A 140 -1.97 -3.17 -10.82
N ALA A 141 -2.43 -2.48 -9.79
CA ALA A 141 -2.64 -3.08 -8.49
C ALA A 141 -3.84 -4.04 -8.53
N PRO A 142 -3.71 -5.28 -8.05
CA PRO A 142 -4.84 -6.17 -7.93
C PRO A 142 -5.84 -5.63 -6.89
N PHE A 143 -7.14 -5.86 -7.13
CA PHE A 143 -8.23 -5.35 -6.29
C PHE A 143 -8.18 -5.84 -4.83
N ASP A 144 -7.47 -6.92 -4.57
CA ASP A 144 -7.30 -7.53 -3.24
C ASP A 144 -5.94 -7.21 -2.59
N MET A 145 -5.21 -6.24 -3.11
CA MET A 145 -3.84 -5.91 -2.72
C MET A 145 -3.67 -5.70 -1.20
N PHE A 146 -4.67 -5.13 -0.53
CA PHE A 146 -4.63 -4.83 0.89
C PHE A 146 -5.43 -5.84 1.75
N ARG A 147 -5.83 -6.99 1.18
CA ARG A 147 -6.48 -8.04 1.95
C ARG A 147 -5.46 -8.89 2.69
N ALA A 148 -5.74 -9.20 3.96
CA ALA A 148 -4.83 -9.99 4.81
C ALA A 148 -4.59 -11.42 4.30
N GLU A 149 -5.52 -11.99 3.56
CA GLU A 149 -5.44 -13.36 3.03
C GLU A 149 -4.80 -13.45 1.65
N ARG A 150 -4.33 -12.32 1.10
CA ARG A 150 -3.70 -12.31 -0.21
C ARG A 150 -2.43 -13.14 -0.23
N LYS A 151 -2.27 -13.96 -1.28
CA LYS A 151 -1.04 -14.67 -1.57
C LYS A 151 0.02 -13.71 -2.11
N HIS A 152 1.27 -13.87 -1.66
CA HIS A 152 2.42 -13.22 -2.28
C HIS A 152 2.69 -13.85 -3.64
N GLY A 153 3.13 -13.03 -4.60
CA GLY A 153 3.27 -13.49 -5.97
C GLY A 153 4.54 -14.28 -6.30
N MET A 154 5.41 -14.54 -5.31
CA MET A 154 6.67 -15.25 -5.55
C MET A 154 6.52 -16.75 -5.37
N GLN A 155 6.89 -17.49 -6.42
CA GLN A 155 6.94 -18.94 -6.44
C GLN A 155 8.37 -19.42 -6.21
N LEU A 156 8.54 -20.46 -5.42
CA LEU A 156 9.83 -21.07 -5.12
C LEU A 156 9.96 -22.42 -5.81
N TYR A 157 11.04 -22.58 -6.55
CA TYR A 157 11.44 -23.82 -7.20
C TYR A 157 12.81 -24.30 -6.70
N CYS A 158 13.05 -25.59 -6.78
CA CYS A 158 14.35 -26.20 -6.60
C CYS A 158 14.61 -27.16 -7.75
N LYS A 159 15.62 -26.88 -8.58
CA LYS A 159 15.95 -27.65 -9.78
C LYS A 159 14.74 -27.84 -10.71
N ARG A 160 13.99 -26.74 -10.91
CA ARG A 160 12.75 -26.69 -11.71
C ARG A 160 11.57 -27.51 -11.17
N VAL A 161 11.70 -28.02 -9.94
CA VAL A 161 10.60 -28.66 -9.20
C VAL A 161 9.92 -27.63 -8.35
N PHE A 162 8.61 -27.48 -8.48
CA PHE A 162 7.81 -26.56 -7.69
C PHE A 162 7.81 -26.95 -6.20
N ILE A 163 8.11 -25.98 -5.35
CA ILE A 163 8.11 -26.13 -3.89
C ILE A 163 6.87 -25.46 -3.28
N MET A 164 6.63 -24.18 -3.62
CA MET A 164 5.47 -23.45 -3.11
C MET A 164 5.13 -22.22 -3.97
N ASP A 165 3.86 -21.81 -3.93
CA ASP A 165 3.27 -20.70 -4.70
C ASP A 165 3.11 -19.39 -3.89
N ASP A 166 3.47 -19.38 -2.62
CA ASP A 166 3.28 -18.25 -1.71
C ASP A 166 4.46 -18.19 -0.73
N CYS A 167 5.64 -17.88 -1.27
CA CYS A 167 6.86 -17.82 -0.47
C CYS A 167 7.04 -16.42 0.11
N LYS A 168 6.41 -16.16 1.28
CA LYS A 168 6.46 -14.87 1.98
C LYS A 168 7.86 -14.50 2.46
N GLU A 169 8.73 -15.48 2.57
CA GLU A 169 10.10 -15.31 3.00
C GLU A 169 10.98 -14.62 1.95
N LEU A 170 10.61 -14.70 0.66
CA LEU A 170 11.40 -14.13 -0.44
C LEU A 170 11.29 -12.61 -0.55
N LEU A 171 10.16 -12.02 -0.19
CA LEU A 171 9.97 -10.56 -0.23
C LEU A 171 9.28 -10.05 1.04
N PRO A 172 9.53 -8.81 1.44
CA PRO A 172 8.75 -8.16 2.48
C PRO A 172 7.31 -7.90 2.02
N GLU A 173 6.38 -7.80 2.96
CA GLU A 173 4.95 -7.70 2.69
C GLU A 173 4.59 -6.53 1.77
N TYR A 174 5.25 -5.38 1.94
CA TYR A 174 5.02 -4.20 1.12
C TYR A 174 5.45 -4.36 -0.35
N LEU A 175 6.26 -5.40 -0.69
CA LEU A 175 6.60 -5.81 -2.06
C LEU A 175 5.85 -7.08 -2.50
N GLY A 176 4.87 -7.53 -1.74
CA GLY A 176 4.09 -8.73 -2.04
C GLY A 176 3.27 -8.67 -3.33
N PHE A 177 3.21 -7.52 -3.99
CA PHE A 177 2.60 -7.35 -5.32
C PHE A 177 3.49 -7.88 -6.46
N VAL A 178 4.80 -8.03 -6.23
CA VAL A 178 5.73 -8.55 -7.24
C VAL A 178 5.43 -10.01 -7.52
N GLN A 179 5.35 -10.36 -8.80
CA GLN A 179 5.08 -11.72 -9.27
C GLN A 179 6.37 -12.34 -9.81
N GLY A 180 6.57 -13.62 -9.64
CA GLY A 180 7.76 -14.23 -10.22
C GLY A 180 8.16 -15.57 -9.64
N VAL A 181 9.35 -15.97 -10.05
CA VAL A 181 9.94 -17.28 -9.74
C VAL A 181 11.36 -17.09 -9.20
N VAL A 182 11.69 -17.85 -8.17
CA VAL A 182 13.07 -18.12 -7.75
C VAL A 182 13.31 -19.61 -7.85
N ASP A 183 14.34 -20.02 -8.58
CA ASP A 183 14.78 -21.42 -8.67
C ASP A 183 16.18 -21.53 -8.02
N ALA A 184 16.23 -22.13 -6.85
CA ALA A 184 17.44 -22.27 -6.05
C ALA A 184 17.82 -23.75 -5.87
N PRO A 185 18.77 -24.26 -6.68
CA PRO A 185 19.15 -25.68 -6.71
C PRO A 185 19.73 -26.22 -5.38
N ASP A 186 20.26 -25.33 -4.54
CA ASP A 186 20.90 -25.67 -3.27
C ASP A 186 19.91 -25.72 -2.09
N LEU A 187 18.64 -25.41 -2.33
CA LEU A 187 17.61 -25.57 -1.32
C LEU A 187 17.36 -27.02 -0.97
N ASN A 188 17.27 -27.30 0.31
CA ASN A 188 16.88 -28.64 0.79
C ASN A 188 15.42 -28.92 0.41
N LEU A 189 15.16 -29.97 -0.36
CA LEU A 189 13.81 -30.38 -0.81
C LEU A 189 12.85 -30.77 0.34
N ASN A 190 13.37 -31.05 1.52
CA ASN A 190 12.60 -31.43 2.71
C ASN A 190 12.21 -30.22 3.58
N VAL A 191 12.11 -29.04 3.01
CA VAL A 191 11.95 -27.80 3.77
C VAL A 191 10.48 -27.56 4.08
N SER A 192 10.11 -27.61 5.36
CA SER A 192 8.85 -27.03 5.84
C SER A 192 8.92 -25.49 5.80
N ARG A 193 7.79 -24.80 5.76
CA ARG A 193 7.75 -23.31 5.82
C ARG A 193 8.53 -22.74 7.01
N GLU A 194 8.53 -23.43 8.16
CA GLU A 194 9.25 -23.02 9.36
C GLU A 194 10.77 -23.00 9.18
N ILE A 195 11.32 -23.96 8.43
CA ILE A 195 12.76 -24.05 8.16
C ILE A 195 13.21 -22.94 7.18
N LEU A 196 12.35 -22.53 6.24
CA LEU A 196 12.66 -21.44 5.29
C LEU A 196 12.89 -20.09 5.97
N GLN A 197 12.17 -19.78 7.06
CA GLN A 197 12.29 -18.51 7.76
C GLN A 197 13.67 -18.33 8.40
N GLU A 198 14.31 -19.41 8.82
CA GLU A 198 15.63 -19.40 9.46
C GLU A 198 16.79 -19.66 8.47
N ASP A 199 16.49 -20.02 7.22
CA ASP A 199 17.52 -20.37 6.25
C ASP A 199 18.32 -19.13 5.81
N ARG A 200 19.65 -19.22 5.96
CA ARG A 200 20.59 -18.18 5.52
C ARG A 200 20.50 -17.92 4.02
N LEU A 201 20.27 -18.96 3.24
CA LEU A 201 20.14 -18.88 1.79
C LEU A 201 18.93 -18.02 1.41
N VAL A 202 17.78 -18.30 1.99
CA VAL A 202 16.54 -17.55 1.74
C VAL A 202 16.68 -16.07 2.12
N ARG A 203 17.30 -15.78 3.27
CA ARG A 203 17.58 -14.40 3.68
C ARG A 203 18.51 -13.67 2.71
N ASN A 204 19.54 -14.33 2.18
CA ASN A 204 20.43 -13.73 1.19
C ASN A 204 19.71 -13.49 -0.14
N ILE A 205 18.89 -14.45 -0.59
CA ILE A 205 18.05 -14.31 -1.77
C ILE A 205 17.14 -13.08 -1.58
N ARG A 206 16.36 -13.01 -0.49
CA ARG A 206 15.49 -11.87 -0.17
C ARG A 206 16.20 -10.53 -0.28
N LYS A 207 17.38 -10.39 0.34
CA LYS A 207 18.17 -9.15 0.29
C LYS A 207 18.53 -8.76 -1.13
N ASN A 208 18.91 -9.74 -1.96
CA ASN A 208 19.26 -9.49 -3.35
C ASN A 208 18.01 -9.13 -4.19
N LEU A 209 16.88 -9.82 -3.97
CA LEU A 209 15.62 -9.52 -4.68
C LEU A 209 15.16 -8.09 -4.40
N VAL A 210 15.11 -7.69 -3.13
CA VAL A 210 14.75 -6.33 -2.71
C VAL A 210 15.67 -5.31 -3.34
N LYS A 211 16.99 -5.55 -3.33
CA LYS A 211 17.96 -4.67 -3.98
C LYS A 211 17.71 -4.51 -5.48
N GLN A 212 17.36 -5.60 -6.19
CA GLN A 212 17.06 -5.54 -7.63
C GLN A 212 15.78 -4.75 -7.90
N ILE A 213 14.73 -4.98 -7.12
CA ILE A 213 13.46 -4.26 -7.25
C ILE A 213 13.70 -2.75 -7.07
N PHE A 214 14.38 -2.34 -6.00
CA PHE A 214 14.70 -0.92 -5.79
C PHE A 214 15.53 -0.32 -6.91
N SER A 215 16.54 -1.06 -7.41
CA SER A 215 17.37 -0.55 -8.52
C SER A 215 16.57 -0.33 -9.80
N VAL A 216 15.53 -1.14 -10.04
CA VAL A 216 14.61 -0.95 -11.18
C VAL A 216 13.70 0.25 -10.93
N LEU A 217 13.12 0.38 -9.74
CA LEU A 217 12.26 1.52 -9.39
C LEU A 217 13.01 2.86 -9.43
N GLU A 218 14.25 2.90 -8.93
CA GLU A 218 15.11 4.08 -8.96
C GLU A 218 15.58 4.47 -10.38
N GLY A 219 15.69 3.48 -11.28
CA GLY A 219 16.07 3.68 -12.68
C GLY A 219 14.91 3.89 -13.65
N MET A 220 13.68 3.85 -13.16
CA MET A 220 12.48 4.00 -14.00
C MET A 220 12.33 5.47 -14.44
N GLU A 221 11.91 5.70 -15.69
CA GLU A 221 11.58 7.04 -16.18
C GLU A 221 10.43 7.65 -15.37
N ASP A 222 10.51 8.97 -15.09
CA ASP A 222 9.59 9.66 -14.17
C ASP A 222 8.11 9.45 -14.50
N GLU A 223 7.71 9.56 -15.78
CA GLU A 223 6.31 9.38 -16.18
C GLU A 223 5.82 7.96 -15.91
N LYS A 224 6.65 6.96 -16.22
CA LYS A 224 6.36 5.55 -15.96
C LYS A 224 6.32 5.27 -14.46
N TYR A 225 7.26 5.87 -13.71
CA TYR A 225 7.30 5.72 -12.26
C TYR A 225 6.06 6.32 -11.59
N ILE A 226 5.57 7.48 -12.05
CA ILE A 226 4.35 8.09 -11.51
C ILE A 226 3.15 7.18 -11.72
N GLN A 227 2.98 6.61 -12.93
CA GLN A 227 1.91 5.64 -13.20
C GLN A 227 1.99 4.42 -12.27
N PHE A 228 3.20 3.88 -12.08
CA PHE A 228 3.44 2.81 -11.14
C PHE A 228 3.14 3.24 -9.69
N TYR A 229 3.57 4.45 -9.29
CA TYR A 229 3.36 4.96 -7.94
C TYR A 229 1.89 5.21 -7.61
N GLU A 230 1.07 5.62 -8.56
CA GLU A 230 -0.37 5.77 -8.39
C GLU A 230 -1.06 4.44 -8.02
N GLU A 231 -0.55 3.33 -8.53
CA GLU A 231 -1.05 1.98 -8.22
C GLU A 231 -0.44 1.38 -6.94
N PHE A 232 0.86 1.57 -6.71
CA PHE A 232 1.61 0.86 -5.68
C PHE A 232 2.21 1.74 -4.59
N GLY A 233 2.01 3.05 -4.65
CA GLY A 233 2.59 4.01 -3.70
C GLY A 233 2.21 3.74 -2.25
N GLN A 234 0.96 3.36 -1.99
CA GLN A 234 0.52 3.00 -0.63
C GLN A 234 1.25 1.76 -0.09
N ALA A 235 1.54 0.79 -0.97
CA ALA A 235 2.33 -0.38 -0.58
C ALA A 235 3.78 0.00 -0.26
N LEU A 236 4.42 0.83 -1.09
CA LEU A 236 5.76 1.33 -0.81
C LEU A 236 5.82 2.12 0.51
N LYS A 237 4.83 2.95 0.79
CA LYS A 237 4.68 3.68 2.05
C LYS A 237 4.62 2.74 3.26
N ALA A 238 3.94 1.58 3.14
CA ALA A 238 3.88 0.57 4.20
C ALA A 238 5.25 -0.06 4.52
N GLY A 239 6.23 0.07 3.64
CA GLY A 239 7.61 -0.33 3.90
C GLY A 239 8.34 0.59 4.90
N ILE A 240 7.98 1.87 4.98
CA ILE A 240 8.66 2.85 5.86
C ILE A 240 8.66 2.44 7.34
N PRO A 241 7.54 2.02 7.94
CA PRO A 241 7.52 1.56 9.33
C PRO A 241 8.08 0.15 9.56
N THR A 242 8.28 -0.65 8.51
CA THR A 242 8.59 -2.09 8.64
C THR A 242 9.98 -2.49 8.15
N ASP A 243 10.58 -1.76 7.23
CA ASP A 243 11.89 -2.06 6.63
C ASP A 243 12.92 -0.98 6.96
N TYR A 244 13.54 -1.12 8.13
CA TYR A 244 14.52 -0.15 8.63
C TYR A 244 15.80 -0.10 7.77
N ASP A 245 16.22 -1.22 7.20
CA ASP A 245 17.44 -1.31 6.40
C ASP A 245 17.34 -0.54 5.07
N ASN A 246 16.13 -0.44 4.52
CA ASN A 246 15.87 0.20 3.23
C ASN A 246 15.08 1.52 3.37
N LYS A 247 14.88 2.02 4.58
CA LYS A 247 14.03 3.19 4.86
C LYS A 247 14.40 4.43 4.03
N GLU A 248 15.68 4.78 3.93
CA GLU A 248 16.13 5.93 3.14
C GLU A 248 15.85 5.75 1.65
N ARG A 249 16.08 4.55 1.11
CA ARG A 249 15.76 4.24 -0.28
C ARG A 249 14.26 4.31 -0.54
N LEU A 250 13.45 3.75 0.36
CA LEU A 250 11.99 3.86 0.29
C LEU A 250 11.56 5.32 0.33
N ALA A 251 12.09 6.11 1.24
CA ALA A 251 11.75 7.52 1.37
C ALA A 251 12.05 8.31 0.08
N SER A 252 13.16 8.02 -0.61
CA SER A 252 13.49 8.66 -1.90
C SER A 252 12.51 8.28 -3.03
N LEU A 253 11.88 7.11 -2.92
CA LEU A 253 10.89 6.63 -3.89
C LEU A 253 9.49 7.21 -3.65
N LEU A 254 9.21 7.80 -2.48
CA LEU A 254 7.89 8.37 -2.19
C LEU A 254 7.62 9.63 -3.03
N ARG A 255 6.36 9.82 -3.36
CA ARG A 255 5.84 10.96 -4.13
C ARG A 255 4.67 11.55 -3.38
N TYR A 256 4.68 12.88 -3.24
CA TYR A 256 3.64 13.62 -2.56
C TYR A 256 3.18 14.81 -3.41
N LYS A 257 1.94 15.19 -3.29
CA LYS A 257 1.50 16.52 -3.70
C LYS A 257 1.80 17.50 -2.58
N THR A 258 1.95 18.78 -2.94
CA THR A 258 2.30 19.83 -1.98
C THR A 258 1.39 21.02 -2.15
N THR A 259 1.49 21.97 -1.23
CA THR A 259 0.75 23.26 -1.34
C THR A 259 1.14 24.08 -2.57
N LYS A 260 2.23 23.74 -3.26
CA LYS A 260 2.76 24.48 -4.42
C LYS A 260 2.80 23.65 -5.71
N SER A 261 2.73 22.34 -5.61
CA SER A 261 2.93 21.46 -6.77
C SER A 261 1.74 21.39 -7.73
N GLY A 262 0.55 21.85 -7.34
CA GLY A 262 -0.68 21.64 -8.09
C GLY A 262 -1.00 20.15 -8.21
N ASP A 263 -1.13 19.67 -9.45
CA ASP A 263 -1.39 18.25 -9.70
C ASP A 263 -0.14 17.37 -9.80
N LYS A 264 1.05 17.98 -9.77
CA LYS A 264 2.30 17.25 -9.92
C LYS A 264 2.73 16.60 -8.60
N TYR A 265 3.38 15.45 -8.72
CA TYR A 265 4.08 14.81 -7.62
C TYR A 265 5.47 15.42 -7.41
N VAL A 266 5.89 15.48 -6.15
CA VAL A 266 7.20 15.97 -5.71
C VAL A 266 7.86 14.89 -4.87
N THR A 267 9.17 14.68 -5.07
CA THR A 267 9.98 13.85 -4.20
C THR A 267 10.37 14.61 -2.93
N LEU A 268 10.79 13.89 -1.89
CA LEU A 268 11.36 14.55 -0.70
C LEU A 268 12.66 15.32 -1.04
N ASP A 269 13.43 14.86 -2.02
CA ASP A 269 14.62 15.57 -2.50
C ASP A 269 14.27 16.90 -3.16
N GLN A 270 13.32 16.89 -4.09
CA GLN A 270 12.81 18.10 -4.74
C GLN A 270 12.20 19.08 -3.71
N TYR A 271 11.51 18.55 -2.70
CA TYR A 271 11.01 19.39 -1.61
C TYR A 271 12.17 20.11 -0.89
N ILE A 272 13.24 19.37 -0.53
CA ILE A 272 14.42 19.96 0.15
C ILE A 272 15.10 20.98 -0.74
N GLU A 273 15.25 20.74 -2.03
CA GLU A 273 15.81 21.67 -3.00
C GLU A 273 15.01 22.99 -3.11
N ASN A 274 13.68 22.89 -2.96
CA ASN A 274 12.77 24.02 -3.02
C ASN A 274 12.60 24.77 -1.68
N MET A 275 13.19 24.26 -0.59
CA MET A 275 13.09 24.89 0.73
C MET A 275 13.68 26.32 0.71
N LYS A 276 13.04 27.22 1.45
CA LYS A 276 13.58 28.58 1.66
C LYS A 276 14.82 28.52 2.56
N GLU A 277 15.70 29.50 2.44
CA GLU A 277 16.94 29.57 3.22
C GLU A 277 16.69 29.56 4.74
N ASP A 278 15.61 30.17 5.20
CA ASP A 278 15.20 30.23 6.62
C ASP A 278 14.33 29.03 7.05
N GLN A 279 13.92 28.17 6.12
CA GLN A 279 13.14 26.96 6.42
C GLN A 279 14.06 25.86 6.94
N LYS A 280 13.78 25.34 8.13
CA LYS A 280 14.62 24.33 8.78
C LYS A 280 14.06 22.91 8.64
N GLU A 281 12.75 22.79 8.49
CA GLU A 281 12.02 21.52 8.59
C GLU A 281 11.21 21.25 7.33
N ILE A 282 10.95 19.97 7.06
CA ILE A 282 9.98 19.50 6.07
C ILE A 282 8.62 19.55 6.75
N TYR A 283 7.69 20.36 6.23
CA TYR A 283 6.35 20.45 6.80
C TYR A 283 5.41 19.49 6.11
N ASP A 284 4.56 18.82 6.89
CA ASP A 284 3.53 17.91 6.43
C ASP A 284 2.17 18.20 7.08
N ILE A 285 1.11 17.76 6.45
CA ILE A 285 -0.24 17.69 7.00
C ILE A 285 -0.96 16.46 6.48
N THR A 286 -1.64 15.73 7.37
CA THR A 286 -2.40 14.53 7.04
C THR A 286 -3.91 14.79 6.99
N GLY A 287 -4.65 14.08 6.13
CA GLY A 287 -6.11 14.22 6.07
C GLY A 287 -6.77 13.41 4.96
N GLU A 288 -8.09 13.53 4.87
CA GLU A 288 -8.90 12.66 4.00
C GLU A 288 -8.77 12.98 2.50
N ASN A 289 -8.53 14.24 2.15
CA ASN A 289 -8.45 14.65 0.75
C ASN A 289 -7.67 15.96 0.57
N LEU A 290 -7.12 16.14 -0.62
CA LEU A 290 -6.29 17.31 -0.98
C LEU A 290 -7.03 18.64 -0.83
N ALA A 291 -8.31 18.71 -1.19
CA ALA A 291 -9.06 19.97 -1.16
C ALA A 291 -9.24 20.50 0.27
N SER A 292 -9.54 19.60 1.23
CA SER A 292 -9.65 19.99 2.64
C SER A 292 -8.30 20.39 3.23
N LEU A 293 -7.22 19.68 2.89
CA LEU A 293 -5.88 20.02 3.35
C LEU A 293 -5.40 21.36 2.81
N LEU A 294 -5.59 21.62 1.51
CA LEU A 294 -5.21 22.90 0.89
C LEU A 294 -5.92 24.11 1.52
N ASN A 295 -7.12 23.94 2.03
CA ASN A 295 -7.91 24.99 2.67
C ASN A 295 -7.82 25.00 4.20
N SER A 296 -6.93 24.18 4.78
CA SER A 296 -6.79 24.07 6.23
C SER A 296 -6.26 25.38 6.83
N PRO A 297 -6.89 25.91 7.90
CA PRO A 297 -6.37 27.04 8.68
C PRO A 297 -4.98 26.80 9.25
N LEU A 298 -4.63 25.54 9.51
CA LEU A 298 -3.32 25.15 10.06
C LEU A 298 -2.15 25.52 9.14
N LEU A 299 -2.42 25.77 7.85
CA LEU A 299 -1.41 26.13 6.85
C LEU A 299 -1.21 27.64 6.70
N GLU A 300 -2.02 28.50 7.32
CA GLU A 300 -2.01 29.94 7.04
C GLU A 300 -0.65 30.60 7.30
N ALA A 301 -0.02 30.33 8.45
CA ALA A 301 1.30 30.90 8.75
C ALA A 301 2.42 30.34 7.87
N LEU A 302 2.37 29.04 7.51
CA LEU A 302 3.33 28.42 6.58
C LEU A 302 3.20 29.03 5.18
N LYS A 303 1.97 29.21 4.70
CA LYS A 303 1.69 29.87 3.42
C LYS A 303 2.12 31.35 3.43
N ALA A 304 1.91 32.07 4.54
CA ALA A 304 2.34 33.46 4.66
C ALA A 304 3.87 33.62 4.59
N LYS A 305 4.63 32.60 5.02
CA LYS A 305 6.09 32.52 4.86
C LYS A 305 6.52 31.94 3.52
N ASP A 306 5.58 31.60 2.66
CA ASP A 306 5.83 30.92 1.40
C ASP A 306 6.60 29.59 1.59
N TYR A 307 6.31 28.86 2.69
CA TYR A 307 6.82 27.52 2.89
C TYR A 307 5.92 26.49 2.22
N GLU A 308 6.54 25.51 1.60
CA GLU A 308 5.86 24.39 0.98
C GLU A 308 5.47 23.35 2.05
N VAL A 309 4.32 22.68 1.89
CA VAL A 309 3.84 21.66 2.82
C VAL A 309 3.43 20.42 2.04
N LEU A 310 3.89 19.25 2.49
CA LEU A 310 3.48 17.94 1.96
C LEU A 310 2.02 17.67 2.32
N LEU A 311 1.21 17.28 1.33
CA LEU A 311 -0.20 16.93 1.51
C LEU A 311 -0.33 15.41 1.51
N MET A 312 -0.53 14.85 2.66
CA MET A 312 -0.54 13.41 2.90
C MET A 312 -1.96 12.91 3.08
N VAL A 313 -2.51 12.25 2.06
CA VAL A 313 -3.93 11.84 2.02
C VAL A 313 -4.16 10.34 2.16
N ASP A 314 -3.12 9.52 2.10
CA ASP A 314 -3.26 8.09 2.30
C ASP A 314 -3.33 7.75 3.78
N PRO A 315 -4.21 6.84 4.22
CA PRO A 315 -4.26 6.41 5.62
C PRO A 315 -2.91 5.97 6.18
N ILE A 316 -2.07 5.33 5.37
CA ILE A 316 -0.74 4.85 5.75
C ILE A 316 0.24 6.00 6.08
N ASP A 317 -0.02 7.22 5.60
CA ASP A 317 0.85 8.37 5.86
C ASP A 317 0.95 8.72 7.35
N GLU A 318 -0.06 8.39 8.13
CA GLU A 318 -0.02 8.54 9.59
C GLU A 318 1.10 7.69 10.25
N TRP A 319 1.40 6.52 9.69
CA TRP A 319 2.52 5.68 10.16
C TRP A 319 3.85 6.12 9.52
N VAL A 320 3.81 6.64 8.29
CA VAL A 320 5.00 7.20 7.64
C VAL A 320 5.54 8.37 8.46
N THR A 321 4.71 9.34 8.84
CA THR A 321 5.15 10.52 9.62
C THR A 321 5.74 10.14 10.98
N GLN A 322 5.22 9.08 11.61
CA GLN A 322 5.74 8.58 12.90
C GLN A 322 7.07 7.80 12.74
N SER A 323 7.23 7.11 11.60
CA SER A 323 8.38 6.21 11.36
C SER A 323 9.52 6.89 10.61
N LEU A 324 9.27 8.02 9.95
CA LEU A 324 10.25 8.83 9.24
C LEU A 324 10.33 10.24 9.88
N PRO A 325 10.89 10.37 11.09
CA PRO A 325 10.97 11.67 11.78
C PRO A 325 11.92 12.65 11.11
N GLU A 326 12.81 12.14 10.25
CA GLU A 326 13.86 12.90 9.59
C GLU A 326 14.19 12.29 8.22
N TYR A 327 14.48 13.14 7.23
CA TYR A 327 15.00 12.76 5.93
C TYR A 327 16.15 13.69 5.53
N LYS A 328 17.34 13.14 5.25
CA LYS A 328 18.57 13.90 4.88
C LYS A 328 18.81 15.09 5.82
N GLU A 329 18.89 14.84 7.13
CA GLU A 329 19.13 15.84 8.18
C GLU A 329 18.04 16.91 8.32
N LYS A 330 16.91 16.78 7.66
CA LYS A 330 15.74 17.64 7.80
C LYS A 330 14.63 16.90 8.54
N LYS A 331 14.17 17.46 9.66
CA LYS A 331 13.07 16.88 10.44
C LYS A 331 11.75 17.05 9.71
N LEU A 332 10.90 16.03 9.78
CA LEU A 332 9.50 16.16 9.40
C LEU A 332 8.72 16.76 10.56
N LYS A 333 7.93 17.78 10.27
CA LYS A 333 7.16 18.54 11.27
C LYS A 333 5.72 18.70 10.81
N SER A 334 4.80 18.14 11.58
CA SER A 334 3.37 18.25 11.26
C SER A 334 2.85 19.67 11.49
N ALA A 335 2.12 20.20 10.51
CA ALA A 335 1.43 21.48 10.63
C ALA A 335 0.29 21.44 11.67
N GLU A 336 -0.20 20.25 12.04
CA GLU A 336 -1.29 20.05 12.98
C GLU A 336 -0.82 19.99 14.44
N LYS A 337 0.45 19.65 14.69
CA LYS A 337 0.94 19.26 16.03
C LYS A 337 2.08 20.16 16.52
N GLY A 338 2.16 20.28 17.84
CA GLY A 338 3.24 20.99 18.52
C GLY A 338 3.33 22.46 18.17
N ASP A 339 4.40 23.10 18.57
CA ASP A 339 4.70 24.50 18.21
C ASP A 339 5.53 24.54 16.91
N LEU A 340 5.07 25.28 15.93
CA LEU A 340 5.78 25.43 14.65
C LEU A 340 6.94 26.45 14.72
N ASP A 341 7.06 27.19 15.83
CA ASP A 341 8.08 28.22 16.08
C ASP A 341 8.24 29.25 14.92
N LEU A 342 7.14 29.48 14.20
CA LEU A 342 7.13 30.34 13.02
C LEU A 342 7.09 31.82 13.37
N GLU A 343 6.41 32.18 14.48
CA GLU A 343 6.21 33.54 14.92
C GLU A 343 6.29 33.62 16.44
N LYS A 344 6.82 34.75 16.92
CA LYS A 344 6.72 35.10 18.34
C LYS A 344 5.35 35.73 18.58
N VAL A 345 4.62 35.17 19.52
CA VAL A 345 3.40 35.84 20.00
C VAL A 345 3.83 37.11 20.73
N ASP A 346 3.17 38.21 20.43
CA ASP A 346 3.35 39.44 21.16
C ASP A 346 2.91 39.24 22.63
N ASP A 347 3.87 39.32 23.54
CA ASP A 347 3.63 39.11 24.97
C ASP A 347 2.62 40.12 25.53
N GLU A 348 2.55 41.35 24.99
CA GLU A 348 1.56 42.35 25.39
C GLU A 348 0.15 41.87 25.03
N LYS A 349 -0.07 41.37 23.80
CA LYS A 349 -1.36 40.84 23.38
C LYS A 349 -1.74 39.58 24.14
N LYS A 350 -0.77 38.70 24.41
CA LYS A 350 -1.03 37.50 25.22
C LYS A 350 -1.51 37.86 26.62
N ASN A 351 -0.91 38.87 27.24
CA ASN A 351 -1.31 39.36 28.56
C ASN A 351 -2.68 40.03 28.49
N GLU A 352 -2.93 40.86 27.48
CA GLU A 352 -4.19 41.57 27.24
C GLU A 352 -5.40 40.61 27.13
N TYR A 353 -5.22 39.44 26.47
CA TYR A 353 -6.30 38.46 26.28
C TYR A 353 -6.31 37.36 27.36
N SER A 354 -5.41 37.35 28.33
CA SER A 354 -5.22 36.24 29.29
C SER A 354 -6.49 35.92 30.10
N ALA A 355 -7.23 36.93 30.53
CA ALA A 355 -8.48 36.79 31.30
C ALA A 355 -9.58 36.17 30.42
N LEU A 356 -9.73 36.61 29.16
CA LEU A 356 -10.69 36.09 28.23
C LEU A 356 -10.34 34.61 27.86
N LEU A 357 -9.07 34.32 27.60
CA LEU A 357 -8.62 32.94 27.29
C LEU A 357 -8.90 31.98 28.43
N SER A 358 -8.69 32.43 29.69
CA SER A 358 -9.02 31.63 30.88
C SER A 358 -10.53 31.39 31.01
N PHE A 359 -11.35 32.37 30.69
CA PHE A 359 -12.80 32.24 30.66
C PHE A 359 -13.24 31.24 29.59
N LEU A 360 -12.74 31.37 28.34
CA LEU A 360 -13.03 30.45 27.23
C LEU A 360 -12.64 29.02 27.61
N LYS A 361 -11.44 28.83 28.21
CA LYS A 361 -10.96 27.54 28.70
C LYS A 361 -11.93 26.94 29.73
N GLY A 362 -12.39 27.73 30.71
CA GLY A 362 -13.33 27.27 31.72
C GLY A 362 -14.68 26.82 31.12
N LYS A 363 -15.18 27.53 30.10
CA LYS A 363 -16.41 27.18 29.40
C LYS A 363 -16.27 25.92 28.50
N LEU A 364 -15.10 25.70 27.92
CA LEU A 364 -14.81 24.62 27.01
C LEU A 364 -14.00 23.46 27.64
N GLU A 365 -13.87 23.42 28.99
CA GLU A 365 -13.03 22.41 29.66
C GLU A 365 -13.40 20.95 29.35
N SER A 366 -14.67 20.69 29.03
CA SER A 366 -15.12 19.35 28.61
C SER A 366 -14.63 18.97 27.21
N LYS A 367 -14.36 19.95 26.34
CA LYS A 367 -14.07 19.77 24.90
C LYS A 367 -12.59 19.94 24.56
N VAL A 368 -11.89 20.88 25.23
CA VAL A 368 -10.49 21.23 24.92
C VAL A 368 -9.59 21.09 26.12
N LYS A 369 -8.30 20.89 25.87
CA LYS A 369 -7.25 20.86 26.91
C LYS A 369 -6.89 22.25 27.38
N ASP A 370 -6.80 23.19 26.45
CA ASP A 370 -6.43 24.59 26.69
C ASP A 370 -7.01 25.50 25.62
N VAL A 371 -7.03 26.82 25.89
CA VAL A 371 -7.31 27.85 24.89
C VAL A 371 -6.14 28.82 24.88
N VAL A 372 -5.48 28.96 23.73
CA VAL A 372 -4.23 29.70 23.59
C VAL A 372 -4.25 30.63 22.38
N VAL A 373 -3.37 31.65 22.40
CA VAL A 373 -3.16 32.49 21.22
C VAL A 373 -2.49 31.71 20.13
N SER A 374 -3.07 31.75 18.92
CA SER A 374 -2.53 31.05 17.80
C SER A 374 -1.27 31.67 17.23
N LYS A 375 -0.30 30.83 16.88
CA LYS A 375 0.86 31.14 16.04
C LYS A 375 0.69 30.74 14.58
N ARG A 376 -0.39 30.01 14.27
CA ARG A 376 -0.68 29.44 12.94
C ARG A 376 -1.65 30.27 12.12
N LEU A 377 -2.59 30.94 12.82
CA LEU A 377 -3.70 31.61 12.17
C LEU A 377 -3.33 33.03 11.72
N LYS A 378 -3.79 33.39 10.53
CA LYS A 378 -3.68 34.73 9.96
C LYS A 378 -5.07 35.34 9.68
N ASN A 379 -5.91 34.56 8.99
CA ASN A 379 -7.25 34.96 8.54
C ASN A 379 -8.36 34.29 9.34
N SER A 380 -8.19 33.01 9.65
CA SER A 380 -9.19 32.24 10.40
C SER A 380 -9.21 32.63 11.86
N ILE A 381 -10.37 32.44 12.51
CA ILE A 381 -10.60 32.87 13.90
C ILE A 381 -10.08 31.86 14.93
N SER A 382 -10.20 30.56 14.61
CA SER A 382 -9.83 29.45 15.51
C SER A 382 -9.41 28.20 14.74
N CYS A 383 -8.61 27.36 15.38
CA CYS A 383 -8.30 26.00 14.93
C CYS A 383 -8.02 25.08 16.15
N LEU A 384 -8.01 23.77 15.92
CA LEU A 384 -7.59 22.80 16.93
C LEU A 384 -6.17 22.31 16.63
N ALA A 385 -5.28 22.38 17.61
CA ALA A 385 -3.91 21.90 17.49
C ALA A 385 -3.60 20.84 18.55
N GLY A 386 -2.95 19.75 18.11
CA GLY A 386 -2.51 18.67 19.00
C GLY A 386 -1.17 18.99 19.67
N ASP A 387 -0.86 18.29 20.76
CA ASP A 387 0.50 18.25 21.31
C ASP A 387 1.44 17.60 20.29
N GLU A 388 2.75 17.77 20.43
CA GLU A 388 3.74 17.25 19.48
C GLU A 388 3.62 15.74 19.23
N TRP A 389 3.29 14.99 20.27
CA TRP A 389 3.14 13.52 20.21
C TRP A 389 1.67 13.07 20.19
N ALA A 390 0.75 14.00 20.00
CA ALA A 390 -0.66 13.68 19.95
C ALA A 390 -1.00 12.92 18.65
N MET A 391 -2.05 12.12 18.74
CA MET A 391 -2.66 11.50 17.56
C MET A 391 -3.35 12.60 16.73
N SER A 392 -3.18 12.57 15.40
CA SER A 392 -3.86 13.49 14.49
C SER A 392 -5.38 13.30 14.50
N ALA A 393 -6.12 14.31 14.04
CA ALA A 393 -7.56 14.18 13.84
C ALA A 393 -7.89 13.07 12.82
N TYR A 394 -7.07 12.95 11.77
CA TYR A 394 -7.24 11.94 10.74
C TYR A 394 -7.02 10.52 11.27
N MET A 395 -5.96 10.29 12.04
CA MET A 395 -5.72 8.99 12.68
C MET A 395 -6.84 8.57 13.61
N GLN A 396 -7.41 9.51 14.39
CA GLN A 396 -8.58 9.22 15.24
C GLN A 396 -9.79 8.77 14.41
N LYS A 397 -10.01 9.38 13.23
CA LYS A 397 -11.07 8.96 12.30
C LYS A 397 -10.82 7.56 11.74
N ILE A 398 -9.58 7.25 11.35
CA ILE A 398 -9.19 5.92 10.84
C ILE A 398 -9.48 4.84 11.90
N LEU A 399 -9.05 5.06 13.15
CA LEU A 399 -9.28 4.12 14.25
C LEU A 399 -10.78 3.91 14.53
N LYS A 400 -11.56 5.00 14.58
CA LYS A 400 -13.00 4.91 14.75
C LYS A 400 -13.69 4.15 13.62
N ALA A 401 -13.28 4.37 12.37
CA ALA A 401 -13.80 3.70 11.19
C ALA A 401 -13.48 2.19 11.19
N SER A 402 -12.31 1.80 11.75
CA SER A 402 -11.91 0.39 11.91
C SER A 402 -12.52 -0.30 13.14
N GLY A 403 -13.41 0.40 13.88
CA GLY A 403 -14.06 -0.14 15.10
C GLY A 403 -13.14 -0.16 16.33
N GLN A 404 -11.98 0.47 16.27
CA GLN A 404 -11.06 0.60 17.39
C GLN A 404 -11.41 1.82 18.24
N LYS A 405 -11.14 1.74 19.55
CA LYS A 405 -11.30 2.88 20.45
C LYS A 405 -10.10 3.84 20.23
N ALA A 406 -10.38 5.00 19.65
CA ALA A 406 -9.41 6.09 19.66
C ALA A 406 -9.29 6.64 21.10
N PRO A 407 -8.07 6.98 21.58
CA PRO A 407 -7.91 7.69 22.83
C PRO A 407 -8.68 9.00 22.81
N ASP A 408 -9.37 9.31 23.90
CA ASP A 408 -10.05 10.60 24.05
C ASP A 408 -8.99 11.68 24.40
N GLN A 409 -8.35 12.20 23.39
CA GLN A 409 -7.31 13.22 23.53
C GLN A 409 -7.90 14.60 23.24
N LYS A 410 -8.03 15.43 24.29
CA LYS A 410 -8.39 16.84 24.13
C LYS A 410 -7.21 17.60 23.51
N ARG A 411 -7.50 18.41 22.51
CA ARG A 411 -6.55 19.30 21.84
C ARG A 411 -6.66 20.72 22.37
N ALA A 412 -5.69 21.55 22.10
CA ALA A 412 -5.78 22.97 22.40
C ALA A 412 -6.61 23.69 21.32
N LEU A 413 -7.49 24.60 21.74
CA LEU A 413 -8.13 25.54 20.83
C LEU A 413 -7.19 26.75 20.69
N GLU A 414 -6.65 26.94 19.50
CA GLU A 414 -5.90 28.14 19.17
C GLU A 414 -6.84 29.20 18.61
N VAL A 415 -6.74 30.41 19.11
CA VAL A 415 -7.57 31.55 18.67
C VAL A 415 -6.70 32.70 18.13
N ASN A 416 -7.16 33.29 17.05
CA ASN A 416 -6.49 34.42 16.41
C ASN A 416 -6.93 35.77 17.08
N VAL A 417 -6.17 36.22 18.05
CA VAL A 417 -6.46 37.47 18.78
C VAL A 417 -6.41 38.73 17.90
N ASN A 418 -5.87 38.66 16.70
CA ASN A 418 -5.89 39.74 15.72
C ASN A 418 -7.16 39.75 14.84
N HIS A 419 -8.00 38.73 14.97
CA HIS A 419 -9.24 38.66 14.20
C HIS A 419 -10.28 39.64 14.74
N PRO A 420 -10.96 40.47 13.93
CA PRO A 420 -11.90 41.50 14.38
C PRO A 420 -13.01 41.02 15.33
N VAL A 421 -13.42 39.75 15.17
CA VAL A 421 -14.42 39.14 16.07
C VAL A 421 -13.90 38.96 17.50
N MET A 422 -12.60 38.67 17.67
CA MET A 422 -12.01 38.47 19.00
C MET A 422 -11.99 39.79 19.80
N GLU A 423 -11.77 40.91 19.14
CA GLU A 423 -11.86 42.25 19.77
C GLU A 423 -13.28 42.54 20.27
N LYS A 424 -14.31 42.20 19.47
CA LYS A 424 -15.71 42.29 19.86
C LYS A 424 -16.05 41.39 21.06
N ILE A 425 -15.61 40.13 21.02
CA ILE A 425 -15.81 39.19 22.13
C ILE A 425 -15.17 39.73 23.41
N LYS A 426 -13.95 40.29 23.33
CA LYS A 426 -13.24 40.88 24.43
C LYS A 426 -14.03 42.07 25.01
N SER A 427 -14.55 42.98 24.20
CA SER A 427 -15.36 44.13 24.64
C SER A 427 -16.62 43.65 25.37
N VAL A 428 -17.31 42.61 24.91
CA VAL A 428 -18.47 42.07 25.63
C VAL A 428 -18.05 41.43 26.95
N PHE A 429 -16.94 40.72 26.99
CA PHE A 429 -16.41 40.07 28.20
C PHE A 429 -16.01 41.12 29.26
N GLU A 430 -15.36 42.20 28.86
CA GLU A 430 -14.95 43.31 29.78
C GLU A 430 -16.15 44.08 30.32
N SER A 431 -17.23 44.20 29.53
CA SER A 431 -18.44 44.90 29.97
C SER A 431 -19.31 44.05 30.90
N ASP A 432 -19.47 42.75 30.64
CA ASP A 432 -20.27 41.80 31.42
C ASP A 432 -19.84 40.36 31.21
N THR A 433 -19.09 39.82 32.18
CA THR A 433 -18.60 38.43 32.16
C THR A 433 -19.70 37.39 32.26
N THR A 434 -20.93 37.79 32.63
CA THR A 434 -22.12 36.89 32.77
C THR A 434 -23.01 36.90 31.54
N ASN A 435 -22.67 37.69 30.52
CA ASN A 435 -23.46 37.80 29.30
C ASN A 435 -23.61 36.44 28.58
N PRO A 436 -24.86 35.98 28.38
CA PRO A 436 -25.11 34.68 27.77
C PRO A 436 -24.52 34.52 26.34
N VAL A 437 -24.36 35.60 25.60
CA VAL A 437 -23.76 35.65 24.27
C VAL A 437 -22.33 35.11 24.27
N LEU A 438 -21.60 35.28 25.38
CA LEU A 438 -20.23 34.74 25.52
C LEU A 438 -20.19 33.22 25.44
N THR A 439 -21.23 32.53 25.94
CA THR A 439 -21.34 31.07 25.81
C THR A 439 -21.56 30.66 24.35
N ASP A 440 -22.39 31.43 23.63
CA ASP A 440 -22.63 31.19 22.21
C ASP A 440 -21.34 31.38 21.37
N TYR A 441 -20.53 32.39 21.68
CA TYR A 441 -19.24 32.57 21.04
C TYR A 441 -18.22 31.46 21.39
N CYS A 442 -18.22 30.97 22.64
CA CYS A 442 -17.39 29.80 22.99
C CYS A 442 -17.71 28.58 22.11
N ASP A 443 -19.02 28.25 22.00
CA ASP A 443 -19.47 27.13 21.16
C ASP A 443 -19.08 27.35 19.69
N LEU A 444 -19.32 28.56 19.16
CA LEU A 444 -18.97 28.88 17.77
C LEU A 444 -17.48 28.79 17.49
N LEU A 445 -16.61 29.30 18.35
CA LEU A 445 -15.16 29.20 18.18
C LEU A 445 -14.68 27.77 18.11
N TYR A 446 -15.24 26.92 18.96
CA TYR A 446 -14.95 25.48 18.96
C TYR A 446 -15.52 24.78 17.72
N ASP A 447 -16.78 25.00 17.41
CA ASP A 447 -17.48 24.35 16.31
C ASP A 447 -16.89 24.73 14.94
N ILE A 448 -16.47 26.02 14.76
CA ILE A 448 -15.76 26.47 13.56
C ILE A 448 -14.43 25.72 13.42
N ALA A 449 -13.68 25.58 14.50
CA ALA A 449 -12.41 24.85 14.49
C ALA A 449 -12.61 23.36 14.11
N VAL A 450 -13.65 22.70 14.66
CA VAL A 450 -14.02 21.31 14.33
C VAL A 450 -14.40 21.17 12.85
N ILE A 451 -15.24 22.07 12.33
CA ILE A 451 -15.66 22.03 10.92
C ILE A 451 -14.46 22.23 9.98
N SER A 452 -13.57 23.16 10.33
CA SER A 452 -12.40 23.49 9.50
C SER A 452 -11.42 22.32 9.29
N GLU A 453 -11.42 21.36 10.21
CA GLU A 453 -10.64 20.10 10.07
C GLU A 453 -11.47 18.92 9.51
N GLY A 454 -12.70 19.17 9.06
CA GLY A 454 -13.62 18.15 8.55
C GLY A 454 -14.20 17.27 9.67
N GLY A 455 -14.24 17.76 10.93
CA GLY A 455 -14.86 17.10 12.06
C GLY A 455 -16.40 17.15 12.01
N LYS A 456 -17.03 16.30 12.82
CA LYS A 456 -18.50 16.31 13.00
C LYS A 456 -18.85 17.10 14.25
N LEU A 457 -19.83 17.98 14.13
CA LEU A 457 -20.35 18.75 15.27
C LEU A 457 -21.16 17.86 16.19
N ASP A 458 -21.05 18.09 17.50
CA ASP A 458 -21.89 17.45 18.51
C ASP A 458 -23.35 17.86 18.35
N ASN A 459 -23.60 19.13 18.04
CA ASN A 459 -24.95 19.68 17.85
C ASN A 459 -25.03 20.60 16.61
N PRO A 460 -25.17 20.02 15.40
CA PRO A 460 -25.29 20.77 14.16
C PRO A 460 -26.49 21.74 14.12
N SER A 461 -27.58 21.37 14.77
CA SER A 461 -28.81 22.22 14.83
C SER A 461 -28.57 23.50 15.61
N ARG A 462 -27.86 23.41 16.76
CA ARG A 462 -27.48 24.59 17.54
C ARG A 462 -26.53 25.50 16.76
N PHE A 463 -25.52 24.92 16.11
CA PHE A 463 -24.60 25.69 15.25
C PHE A 463 -25.36 26.47 14.17
N SER A 464 -26.26 25.81 13.45
CA SER A 464 -27.09 26.44 12.40
C SER A 464 -27.97 27.57 12.96
N ALA A 465 -28.57 27.39 14.15
CA ALA A 465 -29.35 28.43 14.81
C ALA A 465 -28.49 29.66 15.17
N LEU A 466 -27.31 29.42 15.79
CA LEU A 466 -26.39 30.51 16.15
C LEU A 466 -25.89 31.30 14.92
N VAL A 467 -25.56 30.60 13.85
CA VAL A 467 -25.16 31.25 12.59
C VAL A 467 -26.32 32.06 12.03
N GLY A 468 -27.55 31.52 12.02
CA GLY A 468 -28.75 32.24 11.58
C GLY A 468 -29.00 33.51 12.39
N ASP A 469 -28.88 33.46 13.72
CA ASP A 469 -29.01 34.63 14.60
C ASP A 469 -27.96 35.68 14.33
N LEU A 470 -26.70 35.28 14.07
CA LEU A 470 -25.63 36.21 13.69
C LEU A 470 -25.91 36.87 12.35
N MET A 471 -26.38 36.11 11.34
CA MET A 471 -26.75 36.65 10.03
C MET A 471 -27.89 37.70 10.17
N ALA A 472 -28.91 37.42 10.98
CA ALA A 472 -30.01 38.33 11.21
C ALA A 472 -29.56 39.66 11.92
N LYS A 473 -28.52 39.63 12.74
CA LYS A 473 -27.96 40.78 13.41
C LYS A 473 -26.99 41.60 12.55
N SER A 474 -26.51 41.01 11.44
CA SER A 474 -25.54 41.64 10.53
C SER A 474 -26.18 42.36 9.35
N ILE A 475 -27.46 42.18 9.13
CA ILE A 475 -28.28 42.86 8.14
C ILE A 475 -29.04 43.99 8.80
#